data_be4dc6bcd9f85ab91c69ab9dc0c697d9
#
_entry.id   be4dc6bcd9f85ab91c69ab9dc0c697d9
#
_cell.length_a   1.000
_cell.length_b   1.000
_cell.length_c   1.000
_cell.angle_alpha   90.00
_cell.angle_beta   90.00
_cell.angle_gamma   90.00
#
_symmetry.space_group_name_H-M   'P 1'
#
loop_
_entity.id
_entity.type
_entity.pdbx_description
1 polymer ?
#
loop_
_entity_poly.entity_id
_entity_poly.type
_entity_poly.pdbx_seq_one_letter_code
_entity_poly.pdbx_strand_id
1 'polypeptide(L)'
;MKLTSDTMLLLNRDGICMDIAVHNVNLWFMKEEKLLGKNLFQLIPPSTYYQVYPEFKKVLTQKVRSVHNYEMTLGHTTYYFKCIMYPYDGMVLCQYRDITERSQRKLELEKKNHELNEIQKAALIGNWQYDTQTRIFCYAGHTGIMCSEEVQHINMDNYLELILPEDRKSFTGWMKENLKGKMENSVDYRIFLKGNTFY
;
A
#
# COMPACT_ATOMS: atom_id res chain seq x y z
N MET A 1 14.63 -20.95 4.64
CA MET A 1 14.15 -20.08 5.72
C MET A 1 15.01 -18.82 5.68
N LYS A 2 14.52 -17.67 5.15
CA LYS A 2 15.26 -16.41 5.20
C LYS A 2 15.27 -15.98 6.67
N LEU A 3 16.43 -16.01 7.30
CA LEU A 3 16.63 -15.44 8.62
C LEU A 3 16.22 -13.95 8.54
N THR A 4 15.29 -13.56 9.38
CA THR A 4 14.86 -12.15 9.49
C THR A 4 16.07 -11.34 9.93
N SER A 5 16.49 -10.40 9.11
CA SER A 5 17.64 -9.51 9.34
C SER A 5 17.29 -8.39 10.32
N ASP A 6 16.69 -8.74 11.45
CA ASP A 6 16.28 -7.75 12.44
C ASP A 6 17.45 -7.44 13.37
N THR A 7 17.64 -6.16 13.66
CA THR A 7 18.57 -5.69 14.69
C THR A 7 17.79 -5.55 16.00
N MET A 8 18.35 -6.06 17.10
CA MET A 8 17.78 -5.92 18.43
C MET A 8 18.69 -5.06 19.31
N LEU A 9 18.11 -4.09 20.01
CA LEU A 9 18.79 -3.26 21.00
C LEU A 9 18.07 -3.39 22.33
N LEU A 10 18.84 -3.55 23.41
CA LEU A 10 18.34 -3.45 24.76
C LEU A 10 18.68 -2.07 25.32
N LEU A 11 17.68 -1.26 25.61
CA LEU A 11 17.85 0.10 26.11
C LEU A 11 17.42 0.17 27.58
N ASN A 12 18.24 0.83 28.42
CA ASN A 12 17.85 1.13 29.78
C ASN A 12 16.84 2.29 29.83
N ARG A 13 16.41 2.70 31.03
CA ARG A 13 15.39 3.76 31.24
C ARG A 13 15.79 5.12 30.68
N ASP A 14 17.08 5.37 30.52
CA ASP A 14 17.65 6.61 30.01
C ASP A 14 17.87 6.55 28.48
N GLY A 15 17.61 5.40 27.86
CA GLY A 15 17.83 5.17 26.43
C GLY A 15 19.27 4.80 26.09
N ILE A 16 20.09 4.41 27.11
CA ILE A 16 21.44 3.92 26.90
C ILE A 16 21.37 2.47 26.40
N CYS A 17 22.10 2.18 25.34
CA CYS A 17 22.19 0.86 24.75
C CYS A 17 23.05 -0.06 25.63
N MET A 18 22.42 -1.05 26.22
CA MET A 18 23.03 -2.01 27.14
C MET A 18 23.52 -3.28 26.42
N ASP A 19 22.83 -3.65 25.34
CA ASP A 19 23.16 -4.84 24.56
C ASP A 19 22.65 -4.73 23.13
N ILE A 20 23.30 -5.41 22.19
CA ILE A 20 23.00 -5.35 20.75
C ILE A 20 23.12 -6.74 20.16
N ALA A 21 22.11 -7.15 19.39
CA ALA A 21 22.16 -8.30 18.51
C ALA A 21 21.89 -7.85 17.07
N VAL A 22 22.93 -7.79 16.25
CA VAL A 22 22.87 -7.40 14.83
C VAL A 22 22.99 -8.64 13.97
N HIS A 23 21.91 -8.99 13.22
CA HIS A 23 21.92 -10.12 12.30
C HIS A 23 22.39 -9.74 10.89
N ASN A 24 22.35 -8.46 10.54
CA ASN A 24 22.82 -7.97 9.23
C ASN A 24 23.55 -6.62 9.37
N VAL A 25 24.87 -6.68 9.41
CA VAL A 25 25.76 -5.53 9.60
C VAL A 25 25.65 -4.48 8.47
N ASN A 26 25.21 -4.88 7.29
CA ASN A 26 25.09 -4.00 6.11
C ASN A 26 23.83 -3.14 6.09
N LEU A 27 22.86 -3.44 6.95
CA LEU A 27 21.55 -2.75 6.99
C LEU A 27 21.44 -1.77 8.16
N TRP A 28 22.51 -1.62 8.97
CA TRP A 28 22.49 -0.74 10.11
C TRP A 28 23.40 0.47 9.88
N PHE A 29 22.84 1.67 10.07
CA PHE A 29 23.53 2.94 9.81
C PHE A 29 24.65 3.27 10.80
N MET A 30 24.79 2.50 11.89
CA MET A 30 25.86 2.66 12.88
C MET A 30 26.50 1.32 13.22
N LYS A 31 27.82 1.33 13.40
CA LYS A 31 28.56 0.18 13.92
C LYS A 31 28.18 -0.07 15.38
N GLU A 32 28.14 -1.33 15.80
CA GLU A 32 27.86 -1.77 17.16
C GLU A 32 28.68 -1.03 18.22
N GLU A 33 30.00 -0.88 17.97
CA GLU A 33 30.95 -0.17 18.84
C GLU A 33 30.56 1.30 19.12
N LYS A 34 29.78 1.91 18.23
CA LYS A 34 29.31 3.30 18.38
C LYS A 34 28.00 3.40 19.15
N LEU A 35 27.29 2.30 19.34
CA LEU A 35 25.99 2.28 20.00
C LEU A 35 26.07 1.78 21.43
N LEU A 36 26.89 0.75 21.69
CA LEU A 36 27.00 0.15 23.01
C LEU A 36 27.46 1.16 24.05
N GLY A 37 26.74 1.28 25.15
CA GLY A 37 26.99 2.25 26.22
C GLY A 37 26.66 3.71 25.89
N LYS A 38 26.09 3.99 24.71
CA LYS A 38 25.68 5.35 24.30
C LYS A 38 24.18 5.51 24.40
N ASN A 39 23.75 6.76 24.60
CA ASN A 39 22.33 7.09 24.54
C ASN A 39 21.88 7.15 23.06
N LEU A 40 21.00 6.23 22.67
CA LEU A 40 20.49 6.14 21.30
C LEU A 40 19.84 7.43 20.81
N PHE A 41 19.14 8.12 21.71
CA PHE A 41 18.40 9.34 21.39
C PHE A 41 19.27 10.56 21.11
N GLN A 42 20.55 10.51 21.48
CA GLN A 42 21.54 11.53 21.13
C GLN A 42 22.23 11.27 19.80
N LEU A 43 22.07 10.05 19.25
CA LEU A 43 22.74 9.61 18.03
C LEU A 43 21.83 9.65 16.79
N ILE A 44 20.53 9.68 17.00
CA ILE A 44 19.55 9.72 15.90
C ILE A 44 19.19 11.18 15.54
N PRO A 45 18.77 11.46 14.28
CA PRO A 45 18.34 12.79 13.89
C PRO A 45 17.15 13.29 14.73
N PRO A 46 17.02 14.60 14.97
CA PRO A 46 15.90 15.17 15.75
C PRO A 46 14.51 14.76 15.21
N SER A 47 14.34 14.71 13.90
CA SER A 47 13.09 14.28 13.28
C SER A 47 12.70 12.85 13.67
N THR A 48 13.66 11.95 13.73
CA THR A 48 13.46 10.56 14.18
C THR A 48 13.25 10.49 15.69
N TYR A 49 13.97 11.32 16.47
CA TYR A 49 13.79 11.39 17.92
C TYR A 49 12.32 11.68 18.29
N TYR A 50 11.70 12.68 17.68
CA TYR A 50 10.32 13.07 17.98
C TYR A 50 9.30 11.98 17.63
N GLN A 51 9.64 11.08 16.70
CA GLN A 51 8.78 9.95 16.34
C GLN A 51 8.94 8.76 17.30
N VAL A 52 10.15 8.46 17.74
CA VAL A 52 10.48 7.21 18.45
C VAL A 52 10.46 7.37 19.97
N TYR A 53 10.91 8.51 20.49
CA TYR A 53 11.04 8.72 21.95
C TYR A 53 9.71 8.68 22.72
N PRO A 54 8.59 9.24 22.23
CA PRO A 54 7.30 9.13 22.91
C PRO A 54 6.84 7.68 23.07
N GLU A 55 7.04 6.85 22.05
CA GLU A 55 6.70 5.43 22.10
C GLU A 55 7.59 4.66 23.07
N PHE A 56 8.90 4.96 23.10
CA PHE A 56 9.81 4.42 24.11
C PHE A 56 9.35 4.74 25.54
N LYS A 57 9.01 5.99 25.82
CA LYS A 57 8.48 6.41 27.14
C LYS A 57 7.19 5.70 27.50
N LYS A 58 6.28 5.53 26.53
CA LYS A 58 5.03 4.80 26.73
C LYS A 58 5.28 3.34 27.11
N VAL A 59 6.21 2.66 26.45
CA VAL A 59 6.59 1.27 26.78
C VAL A 59 7.13 1.17 28.20
N LEU A 60 8.02 2.09 28.60
CA LEU A 60 8.58 2.14 29.95
C LEU A 60 7.55 2.37 31.05
N THR A 61 6.62 3.30 30.82
CA THR A 61 5.66 3.74 31.85
C THR A 61 4.43 2.85 31.92
N GLN A 62 3.88 2.47 30.76
CA GLN A 62 2.64 1.70 30.68
C GLN A 62 2.88 0.19 30.59
N LYS A 63 4.14 -0.25 30.41
CA LYS A 63 4.54 -1.65 30.26
C LYS A 63 3.77 -2.39 29.15
N VAL A 64 3.44 -1.67 28.06
CA VAL A 64 2.75 -2.21 26.89
C VAL A 64 3.71 -2.27 25.70
N ARG A 65 3.51 -3.26 24.84
CA ARG A 65 4.23 -3.35 23.56
C ARG A 65 3.81 -2.20 22.67
N SER A 66 4.79 -1.58 21.97
CA SER A 66 4.54 -0.60 20.92
C SER A 66 5.06 -1.11 19.56
N VAL A 67 4.35 -0.76 18.49
CA VAL A 67 4.79 -1.00 17.11
C VAL A 67 4.68 0.31 16.36
N HIS A 68 5.81 0.78 15.87
CA HIS A 68 5.89 2.08 15.19
C HIS A 68 6.73 1.96 13.91
N ASN A 69 6.23 2.55 12.82
CA ASN A 69 7.02 2.75 11.62
C ASN A 69 7.50 4.19 11.61
N TYR A 70 8.75 4.40 11.28
CA TYR A 70 9.32 5.74 11.18
C TYR A 70 10.29 5.82 10.00
N GLU A 71 10.54 7.05 9.58
CA GLU A 71 11.55 7.35 8.58
C GLU A 71 12.76 8.01 9.21
N MET A 72 13.91 7.77 8.60
CA MET A 72 15.16 8.38 9.01
C MET A 72 15.95 8.79 7.77
N THR A 73 16.23 10.09 7.65
CA THR A 73 17.04 10.62 6.56
C THR A 73 18.47 10.76 7.01
N LEU A 74 19.39 10.13 6.30
CA LEU A 74 20.83 10.20 6.52
C LEU A 74 21.49 10.73 5.24
N GLY A 75 22.01 11.94 5.29
CA GLY A 75 22.48 12.64 4.10
C GLY A 75 21.33 12.87 3.11
N HIS A 76 21.42 12.26 1.93
CA HIS A 76 20.40 12.37 0.88
C HIS A 76 19.51 11.12 0.75
N THR A 77 19.64 10.15 1.66
CA THR A 77 18.90 8.89 1.58
C THR A 77 17.94 8.77 2.74
N THR A 78 16.68 8.47 2.42
CA THR A 78 15.63 8.18 3.40
C THR A 78 15.45 6.69 3.52
N TYR A 79 15.54 6.21 4.75
CA TYR A 79 15.31 4.82 5.17
C TYR A 79 14.00 4.72 5.94
N TYR A 80 13.32 3.60 5.78
CA TYR A 80 12.08 3.30 6.49
C TYR A 80 12.31 2.11 7.41
N PHE A 81 11.97 2.29 8.67
CA PHE A 81 12.13 1.27 9.69
C PHE A 81 10.81 0.93 10.35
N LYS A 82 10.63 -0.36 10.65
CA LYS A 82 9.64 -0.82 11.60
C LYS A 82 10.35 -1.12 12.91
N CYS A 83 9.96 -0.43 13.99
CA CYS A 83 10.42 -0.67 15.33
C CYS A 83 9.32 -1.33 16.15
N ILE A 84 9.65 -2.42 16.83
CA ILE A 84 8.79 -3.08 17.80
C ILE A 84 9.50 -2.99 19.15
N MET A 85 8.85 -2.38 20.12
CA MET A 85 9.37 -2.18 21.46
C MET A 85 8.62 -3.06 22.44
N TYR A 86 9.36 -3.78 23.28
CA TYR A 86 8.83 -4.64 24.33
C TYR A 86 9.34 -4.18 25.68
N PRO A 87 8.48 -4.12 26.72
CA PRO A 87 8.95 -3.91 28.08
C PRO A 87 9.71 -5.17 28.54
N TYR A 88 10.91 -4.98 29.08
CA TYR A 88 11.78 -6.06 29.52
C TYR A 88 12.54 -5.66 30.79
N ASP A 89 12.17 -6.19 31.95
CA ASP A 89 12.83 -6.00 33.25
C ASP A 89 13.23 -4.53 33.56
N GLY A 90 12.27 -3.62 33.40
CA GLY A 90 12.49 -2.18 33.59
C GLY A 90 13.31 -1.49 32.49
N MET A 91 13.65 -2.21 31.44
CA MET A 91 14.29 -1.77 30.22
C MET A 91 13.32 -1.90 29.03
N VAL A 92 13.77 -1.53 27.83
CA VAL A 92 13.02 -1.70 26.59
C VAL A 92 13.87 -2.50 25.60
N LEU A 93 13.33 -3.63 25.15
CA LEU A 93 13.87 -4.39 24.05
C LEU A 93 13.28 -3.82 22.74
N CYS A 94 14.13 -3.25 21.89
CA CYS A 94 13.76 -2.70 20.61
C CYS A 94 14.18 -3.65 19.49
N GLN A 95 13.23 -4.06 18.65
CA GLN A 95 13.49 -4.85 17.44
C GLN A 95 13.29 -3.94 16.23
N TYR A 96 14.34 -3.76 15.44
CA TYR A 96 14.34 -2.90 14.25
C TYR A 96 14.41 -3.76 13.01
N ARG A 97 13.52 -3.45 12.06
CA ARG A 97 13.51 -4.04 10.72
C ARG A 97 13.56 -2.95 9.68
N ASP A 98 14.52 -3.03 8.78
CA ASP A 98 14.53 -2.21 7.58
C ASP A 98 13.39 -2.65 6.64
N ILE A 99 12.51 -1.72 6.33
CA ILE A 99 11.39 -1.90 5.39
C ILE A 99 11.51 -0.95 4.20
N THR A 100 12.70 -0.37 3.95
CA THR A 100 12.92 0.67 2.94
C THR A 100 12.52 0.20 1.56
N GLU A 101 13.02 -0.94 1.11
CA GLU A 101 12.69 -1.49 -0.21
C GLU A 101 11.17 -1.71 -0.39
N ARG A 102 10.53 -2.27 0.64
CA ARG A 102 9.07 -2.50 0.63
C ARG A 102 8.30 -1.18 0.59
N SER A 103 8.72 -0.20 1.38
CA SER A 103 8.06 1.10 1.47
C SER A 103 8.22 1.89 0.16
N GLN A 104 9.42 1.88 -0.41
CA GLN A 104 9.68 2.52 -1.70
C GLN A 104 8.88 1.90 -2.84
N ARG A 105 8.83 0.57 -2.92
CA ARG A 105 7.98 -0.12 -3.92
C ARG A 105 6.50 0.22 -3.76
N LYS A 106 6.03 0.32 -2.51
CA LYS A 106 4.63 0.70 -2.24
C LYS A 106 4.35 2.12 -2.72
N LEU A 107 5.21 3.08 -2.39
CA LEU A 107 5.08 4.48 -2.82
C LEU A 107 5.12 4.61 -4.34
N GLU A 108 6.02 3.89 -5.00
CA GLU A 108 6.10 3.87 -6.48
C GLU A 108 4.82 3.31 -7.11
N LEU A 109 4.28 2.23 -6.56
CA LEU A 109 3.03 1.64 -7.04
C LEU A 109 1.84 2.60 -6.83
N GLU A 110 1.76 3.25 -5.68
CA GLU A 110 0.72 4.25 -5.40
C GLU A 110 0.81 5.43 -6.37
N LYS A 111 2.03 5.91 -6.64
CA LYS A 111 2.27 6.97 -7.61
C LYS A 111 1.84 6.55 -9.03
N LYS A 112 2.25 5.37 -9.48
CA LYS A 112 1.85 4.84 -10.80
C LYS A 112 0.34 4.65 -10.92
N ASN A 113 -0.31 4.16 -9.86
CA ASN A 113 -1.76 4.02 -9.86
C ASN A 113 -2.45 5.38 -9.94
N HIS A 114 -1.94 6.39 -9.23
CA HIS A 114 -2.47 7.75 -9.33
C HIS A 114 -2.31 8.32 -10.74
N GLU A 115 -1.13 8.19 -11.35
CA GLU A 115 -0.86 8.63 -12.73
C GLU A 115 -1.79 7.93 -13.73
N LEU A 116 -2.00 6.61 -13.60
CA LEU A 116 -2.92 5.85 -14.44
C LEU A 116 -4.36 6.34 -14.30
N ASN A 117 -4.81 6.59 -13.08
CA ASN A 117 -6.15 7.12 -12.83
C ASN A 117 -6.35 8.50 -13.47
N GLU A 118 -5.38 9.39 -13.39
CA GLU A 118 -5.46 10.70 -14.04
C GLU A 118 -5.51 10.61 -15.57
N ILE A 119 -4.72 9.69 -16.15
CA ILE A 119 -4.78 9.41 -17.60
C ILE A 119 -6.16 8.85 -17.99
N GLN A 120 -6.69 7.90 -17.24
CA GLN A 120 -8.02 7.33 -17.49
C GLN A 120 -9.12 8.39 -17.38
N LYS A 121 -9.03 9.30 -16.40
CA LYS A 121 -9.94 10.45 -16.27
C LYS A 121 -9.89 11.34 -17.49
N ALA A 122 -8.69 11.74 -17.90
CA ALA A 122 -8.49 12.64 -19.04
C ALA A 122 -8.94 12.03 -20.36
N ALA A 123 -8.72 10.74 -20.54
CA ALA A 123 -9.10 10.00 -21.74
C ALA A 123 -10.54 9.46 -21.73
N LEU A 124 -11.29 9.67 -20.63
CA LEU A 124 -12.63 9.11 -20.41
C LEU A 124 -12.67 7.58 -20.56
N ILE A 125 -11.60 6.90 -20.13
CA ILE A 125 -11.46 5.45 -20.21
C ILE A 125 -11.89 4.81 -18.90
N GLY A 126 -12.66 3.74 -18.99
CA GLY A 126 -13.00 2.84 -17.90
C GLY A 126 -12.53 1.42 -18.16
N ASN A 127 -12.37 0.68 -17.08
CA ASN A 127 -12.08 -0.75 -17.11
C ASN A 127 -13.32 -1.53 -16.69
N TRP A 128 -13.51 -2.69 -17.30
CA TRP A 128 -14.56 -3.60 -16.87
C TRP A 128 -14.03 -5.04 -16.80
N GLN A 129 -14.67 -5.81 -15.96
CA GLN A 129 -14.44 -7.25 -15.81
C GLN A 129 -15.78 -7.94 -15.70
N TYR A 130 -15.92 -9.09 -16.34
CA TYR A 130 -17.12 -9.91 -16.28
C TYR A 130 -16.82 -11.26 -15.66
N ASP A 131 -17.48 -11.57 -14.55
CA ASP A 131 -17.42 -12.89 -13.93
C ASP A 131 -18.50 -13.79 -14.58
N THR A 132 -18.03 -14.83 -15.27
CA THR A 132 -18.90 -15.77 -15.99
C THR A 132 -19.72 -16.68 -15.09
N GLN A 133 -19.28 -16.91 -13.85
CA GLN A 133 -19.97 -17.76 -12.89
C GLN A 133 -21.12 -17.01 -12.21
N THR A 134 -20.82 -15.81 -11.72
CA THR A 134 -21.80 -14.97 -11.02
C THR A 134 -22.63 -14.10 -11.96
N ARG A 135 -22.22 -13.96 -13.22
CA ARG A 135 -22.81 -13.07 -14.23
C ARG A 135 -22.83 -11.61 -13.80
N ILE A 136 -21.80 -11.19 -13.07
CA ILE A 136 -21.65 -9.83 -12.59
C ILE A 136 -20.60 -9.10 -13.43
N PHE A 137 -20.94 -7.89 -13.91
CA PHE A 137 -20.00 -6.91 -14.39
C PHE A 137 -19.46 -6.11 -13.22
N CYS A 138 -18.13 -6.01 -13.16
CA CYS A 138 -17.40 -5.06 -12.33
C CYS A 138 -16.84 -4.00 -13.26
N TYR A 139 -17.13 -2.73 -13.02
CA TYR A 139 -16.56 -1.64 -13.79
C TYR A 139 -16.04 -0.54 -12.88
N ALA A 140 -14.98 0.12 -13.30
CA ALA A 140 -14.39 1.24 -12.63
C ALA A 140 -13.82 2.20 -13.68
N GLY A 141 -13.77 3.49 -13.36
CA GLY A 141 -13.14 4.50 -14.20
C GLY A 141 -14.07 5.63 -14.64
N HIS A 142 -13.58 6.43 -15.57
CA HIS A 142 -14.18 7.71 -15.93
C HIS A 142 -14.70 7.72 -17.38
N THR A 143 -15.64 6.85 -17.67
CA THR A 143 -16.27 6.79 -19.03
C THR A 143 -17.33 7.86 -19.25
N GLY A 144 -17.16 9.07 -18.75
CA GLY A 144 -18.15 10.14 -18.92
C GLY A 144 -19.60 9.84 -18.44
N ILE A 145 -19.97 8.57 -18.46
CA ILE A 145 -21.29 8.02 -18.16
C ILE A 145 -21.36 7.48 -16.74
N MET A 146 -20.30 6.77 -16.33
CA MET A 146 -20.18 6.07 -15.06
C MET A 146 -18.89 6.50 -14.37
N CYS A 147 -18.86 7.76 -13.89
CA CYS A 147 -17.73 8.28 -13.12
C CYS A 147 -17.80 7.69 -11.70
N SER A 148 -17.07 6.60 -11.45
CA SER A 148 -16.86 6.07 -10.11
C SER A 148 -15.41 5.66 -9.94
N GLU A 149 -14.77 6.20 -8.90
CA GLU A 149 -13.45 5.74 -8.47
C GLU A 149 -13.54 4.38 -7.79
N GLU A 150 -14.72 4.02 -7.30
CA GLU A 150 -15.01 2.73 -6.69
C GLU A 150 -15.52 1.73 -7.75
N VAL A 151 -15.13 0.47 -7.58
CA VAL A 151 -15.61 -0.62 -8.41
C VAL A 151 -17.13 -0.78 -8.21
N GLN A 152 -17.88 -0.61 -9.27
CA GLN A 152 -19.31 -0.84 -9.29
C GLN A 152 -19.61 -2.26 -9.77
N HIS A 153 -20.67 -2.86 -9.24
CA HIS A 153 -21.10 -4.20 -9.57
C HIS A 153 -22.52 -4.14 -10.14
N ILE A 154 -22.72 -4.71 -11.31
CA ILE A 154 -24.05 -4.80 -11.94
C ILE A 154 -24.25 -6.19 -12.55
N ASN A 155 -25.43 -6.75 -12.36
CA ASN A 155 -25.81 -7.99 -13.01
C ASN A 155 -25.93 -7.78 -14.54
N MET A 156 -25.60 -8.81 -15.33
CA MET A 156 -25.65 -8.76 -16.79
C MET A 156 -27.04 -8.34 -17.31
N ASP A 157 -28.10 -8.83 -16.70
CA ASP A 157 -29.45 -8.53 -17.19
C ASP A 157 -29.79 -7.04 -16.96
N ASN A 158 -29.42 -6.48 -15.81
CA ASN A 158 -29.55 -5.05 -15.51
C ASN A 158 -28.65 -4.20 -16.40
N TYR A 159 -27.42 -4.69 -16.71
CA TYR A 159 -26.53 -3.99 -17.63
C TYR A 159 -27.10 -3.90 -19.03
N LEU A 160 -27.72 -5.01 -19.52
CA LEU A 160 -28.37 -5.02 -20.82
C LEU A 160 -29.55 -4.07 -20.89
N GLU A 161 -30.25 -3.81 -19.78
CA GLU A 161 -31.36 -2.83 -19.74
C GLU A 161 -30.87 -1.41 -20.00
N LEU A 162 -29.61 -1.09 -19.61
CA LEU A 162 -28.99 0.20 -19.88
C LEU A 162 -28.63 0.38 -21.36
N ILE A 163 -28.42 -0.71 -22.10
CA ILE A 163 -28.06 -0.66 -23.53
C ILE A 163 -29.36 -0.43 -24.36
N LEU A 164 -29.28 0.48 -25.32
CA LEU A 164 -30.35 0.74 -26.24
C LEU A 164 -30.81 -0.57 -26.93
N PRO A 165 -32.11 -0.81 -27.08
CA PRO A 165 -32.64 -2.08 -27.61
C PRO A 165 -32.01 -2.51 -28.94
N GLU A 166 -31.73 -1.53 -29.82
CA GLU A 166 -31.14 -1.79 -31.15
C GLU A 166 -29.69 -2.35 -31.03
N ASP A 167 -28.94 -1.96 -29.99
CA ASP A 167 -27.53 -2.31 -29.82
C ASP A 167 -27.35 -3.60 -29.00
N ARG A 168 -28.35 -4.07 -28.28
CA ARG A 168 -28.30 -5.25 -27.40
C ARG A 168 -27.88 -6.52 -28.13
N LYS A 169 -28.33 -6.72 -29.36
CA LYS A 169 -28.02 -7.92 -30.16
C LYS A 169 -26.51 -7.90 -30.55
N SER A 170 -25.99 -6.76 -30.96
CA SER A 170 -24.57 -6.58 -31.29
C SER A 170 -23.70 -6.84 -30.07
N PHE A 171 -24.01 -6.19 -28.96
CA PHE A 171 -23.29 -6.36 -27.71
C PHE A 171 -23.28 -7.82 -27.19
N THR A 172 -24.43 -8.47 -27.17
CA THR A 172 -24.53 -9.87 -26.71
C THR A 172 -23.81 -10.85 -27.65
N GLY A 173 -23.80 -10.58 -28.94
CA GLY A 173 -23.04 -11.34 -29.93
C GLY A 173 -21.52 -11.20 -29.67
N TRP A 174 -21.05 -9.98 -29.52
CA TRP A 174 -19.68 -9.67 -29.18
C TRP A 174 -19.24 -10.35 -27.86
N MET A 175 -20.05 -10.26 -26.81
CA MET A 175 -19.76 -10.92 -25.54
C MET A 175 -19.61 -12.44 -25.69
N LYS A 176 -20.48 -13.09 -26.42
CA LYS A 176 -20.43 -14.55 -26.67
C LYS A 176 -19.14 -14.96 -27.38
N GLU A 177 -18.70 -14.21 -28.37
CA GLU A 177 -17.45 -14.51 -29.09
C GLU A 177 -16.21 -14.26 -28.21
N ASN A 178 -16.19 -13.20 -27.42
CA ASN A 178 -15.09 -12.94 -26.48
C ASN A 178 -14.99 -14.00 -25.39
N LEU A 179 -16.09 -14.50 -24.87
CA LEU A 179 -16.12 -15.60 -23.89
C LEU A 179 -15.59 -16.93 -24.46
N LYS A 180 -15.54 -17.08 -25.80
CA LYS A 180 -14.89 -18.21 -26.48
C LYS A 180 -13.41 -17.99 -26.74
N GLY A 181 -12.82 -16.89 -26.24
CA GLY A 181 -11.40 -16.58 -26.39
C GLY A 181 -11.00 -15.80 -27.65
N LYS A 182 -11.97 -15.28 -28.40
CA LYS A 182 -11.73 -14.43 -29.57
C LYS A 182 -11.69 -12.95 -29.14
N MET A 183 -10.57 -12.50 -28.59
CA MET A 183 -10.43 -11.19 -27.95
C MET A 183 -10.05 -10.03 -28.88
N GLU A 184 -10.16 -10.15 -30.20
CA GLU A 184 -9.63 -9.14 -31.15
C GLU A 184 -10.66 -8.10 -31.62
N ASN A 185 -11.92 -8.20 -31.20
CA ASN A 185 -12.97 -7.33 -31.73
C ASN A 185 -13.45 -6.32 -30.69
N SER A 186 -13.59 -5.06 -31.11
CA SER A 186 -14.33 -4.03 -30.39
C SER A 186 -15.81 -4.04 -30.76
N VAL A 187 -16.66 -3.48 -29.90
CA VAL A 187 -18.07 -3.24 -30.19
C VAL A 187 -18.45 -1.85 -29.70
N ASP A 188 -19.10 -1.09 -30.55
CA ASP A 188 -19.68 0.19 -30.19
C ASP A 188 -21.15 0.01 -29.87
N TYR A 189 -21.62 0.60 -28.77
CA TYR A 189 -23.02 0.53 -28.35
C TYR A 189 -23.38 1.75 -27.50
N ARG A 190 -24.63 2.08 -27.51
CA ARG A 190 -25.17 3.23 -26.79
C ARG A 190 -25.80 2.78 -25.47
N ILE A 191 -25.54 3.56 -24.42
CA ILE A 191 -26.15 3.36 -23.10
C ILE A 191 -27.07 4.53 -22.80
N PHE A 192 -28.25 4.21 -22.29
CA PHE A 192 -29.20 5.17 -21.78
C PHE A 192 -29.12 5.24 -20.26
N LEU A 193 -28.70 6.39 -19.73
CA LEU A 193 -28.56 6.58 -18.30
C LEU A 193 -29.05 7.99 -17.90
N LYS A 194 -29.86 8.08 -16.84
CA LYS A 194 -30.36 9.34 -16.28
C LYS A 194 -31.00 10.29 -17.32
N GLY A 195 -31.70 9.74 -18.32
CA GLY A 195 -32.37 10.52 -19.35
C GLY A 195 -31.50 10.94 -20.54
N ASN A 196 -30.22 10.54 -20.59
CA ASN A 196 -29.28 10.84 -21.67
C ASN A 196 -28.79 9.56 -22.34
N THR A 197 -28.49 9.67 -23.65
CA THR A 197 -27.84 8.60 -24.42
C THR A 197 -26.37 8.91 -24.58
N PHE A 198 -25.52 7.90 -24.35
CA PHE A 198 -24.08 7.97 -24.45
C PHE A 198 -23.55 6.92 -25.42
N TYR A 199 -22.43 7.21 -26.07
CA TYR A 199 -21.72 6.32 -27.00
C TYR A 199 -20.45 5.78 -26.36
#